data_57eebea0f8b6d2351bcbde1fa74f6f2c
#
_entry.id   57eebea0f8b6d2351bcbde1fa74f6f2c
#
_cell.length_a   1.000
_cell.length_b   1.000
_cell.length_c   1.000
_cell.angle_alpha   90.00
_cell.angle_beta   90.00
_cell.angle_gamma   90.00
#
_symmetry.space_group_name_H-M   'P 1'
#
loop_
_entity.id
_entity.type
_entity.pdbx_description
1 polymer ?
#
loop_
_entity_poly.entity_id
_entity_poly.type
_entity_poly.pdbx_seq_one_letter_code
_entity_poly.pdbx_strand_id
1 'polypeptide(L)'
;MIQYTRLMVSFLKAFTDKNKTVQLFYSTHSTEFINKMNLKNVVVLHKGKAFSFVDELEDEDIAYLAKNPNLDIFKLFFSKKCVLFEGISEELLIRSYIDSQVSLSEIELLSFHKGFETSYEKSTIN
;
A
#
# COMPACT_ATOMS: atom_id res chain seq x y z
N MET A 1 -5.66 18.50 2.66
CA MET A 1 -5.33 17.60 1.53
C MET A 1 -6.20 16.34 1.49
N ILE A 2 -6.43 15.64 2.60
CA ILE A 2 -7.24 14.41 2.70
C ILE A 2 -8.67 14.57 2.17
N GLN A 3 -9.32 15.71 2.38
CA GLN A 3 -10.68 15.94 1.91
C GLN A 3 -10.81 15.96 0.39
N TYR A 4 -9.84 16.54 -0.31
CA TYR A 4 -9.87 16.61 -1.77
C TYR A 4 -9.68 15.23 -2.41
N THR A 5 -8.84 14.38 -1.85
CA THR A 5 -8.66 13.00 -2.33
C THR A 5 -9.96 12.21 -2.22
N ARG A 6 -10.66 12.32 -1.09
CA ARG A 6 -11.96 11.65 -0.89
C ARG A 6 -13.01 12.13 -1.89
N LEU A 7 -13.10 13.45 -2.07
CA LEU A 7 -14.06 14.06 -3.00
C LEU A 7 -13.78 13.61 -4.43
N MET A 8 -12.53 13.62 -4.84
CA MET A 8 -12.11 13.19 -6.17
C MET A 8 -12.42 11.71 -6.43
N VAL A 9 -12.10 10.82 -5.49
CA VAL A 9 -12.43 9.39 -5.59
C VAL A 9 -13.94 9.16 -5.69
N SER A 10 -14.73 9.87 -4.87
CA SER A 10 -16.19 9.78 -4.91
C SER A 10 -16.76 10.26 -6.24
N PHE A 11 -16.21 11.35 -6.78
CA PHE A 11 -16.59 11.87 -8.09
C PHE A 11 -16.28 10.86 -9.21
N LEU A 12 -15.07 10.28 -9.22
CA LEU A 12 -14.66 9.30 -10.23
C LEU A 12 -15.54 8.05 -10.18
N LYS A 13 -15.87 7.56 -8.99
CA LYS A 13 -16.80 6.43 -8.82
C LYS A 13 -18.20 6.77 -9.36
N ALA A 14 -18.75 7.92 -8.96
CA ALA A 14 -20.06 8.35 -9.43
C ALA A 14 -20.10 8.56 -10.95
N PHE A 15 -19.01 9.04 -11.53
CA PHE A 15 -18.89 9.20 -12.97
C PHE A 15 -18.91 7.85 -13.72
N THR A 16 -18.12 6.86 -13.27
CA THR A 16 -18.09 5.53 -13.88
C THR A 16 -19.39 4.78 -13.67
N ASP A 17 -20.04 4.96 -12.53
CA ASP A 17 -21.36 4.33 -12.26
C ASP A 17 -22.46 4.84 -13.17
N LYS A 18 -22.44 6.12 -13.52
CA LYS A 18 -23.39 6.73 -14.44
C LYS A 18 -23.09 6.42 -15.91
N ASN A 19 -21.82 6.22 -16.24
CA ASN A 19 -21.35 6.05 -17.62
C ASN A 19 -20.76 4.66 -17.83
N LYS A 20 -21.61 3.64 -17.90
CA LYS A 20 -21.21 2.23 -17.98
C LYS A 20 -20.39 1.86 -19.22
N THR A 21 -20.39 2.69 -20.26
CA THR A 21 -19.60 2.49 -21.49
C THR A 21 -18.21 3.14 -21.42
N VAL A 22 -17.91 3.87 -20.35
CA VAL A 22 -16.64 4.56 -20.17
C VAL A 22 -15.71 3.74 -19.28
N GLN A 23 -14.50 3.51 -19.75
CA GLN A 23 -13.40 2.99 -18.93
C GLN A 23 -12.47 4.14 -18.56
N LEU A 24 -12.17 4.27 -17.27
CA LEU A 24 -11.33 5.33 -16.74
C LEU A 24 -9.99 4.77 -16.27
N PHE A 25 -8.90 5.31 -16.81
CA PHE A 25 -7.54 5.04 -16.35
C PHE A 25 -6.97 6.28 -15.68
N TYR A 26 -6.30 6.09 -14.56
CA TYR A 26 -5.58 7.17 -13.89
C TYR A 26 -4.31 6.63 -13.23
N SER A 27 -3.30 7.48 -13.14
CA SER A 27 -2.05 7.18 -12.46
C SER A 27 -1.89 8.07 -11.23
N THR A 28 -1.33 7.53 -10.18
CA THR A 28 -1.09 8.24 -8.93
C THR A 28 0.10 7.65 -8.19
N HIS A 29 0.74 8.46 -7.37
CA HIS A 29 1.72 8.04 -6.36
C HIS A 29 1.18 8.28 -4.93
N SER A 30 -0.10 8.61 -4.78
CA SER A 30 -0.72 8.87 -3.49
C SER A 30 -1.21 7.57 -2.86
N THR A 31 -0.62 7.20 -1.71
CA THR A 31 -1.07 6.06 -0.90
C THR A 31 -2.50 6.25 -0.41
N GLU A 32 -2.89 7.49 -0.08
CA GLU A 32 -4.27 7.81 0.33
C GLU A 32 -5.29 7.53 -0.78
N PHE A 33 -4.90 7.79 -2.03
CA PHE A 33 -5.75 7.51 -3.17
C PHE A 33 -5.92 5.99 -3.37
N ILE A 34 -4.82 5.24 -3.32
CA ILE A 34 -4.82 3.78 -3.46
C ILE A 34 -5.66 3.12 -2.36
N ASN A 35 -5.56 3.59 -1.11
CA ASN A 35 -6.35 3.09 0.02
C ASN A 35 -7.88 3.23 -0.15
N LYS A 36 -8.34 4.02 -1.12
CA LYS A 36 -9.77 4.21 -1.43
C LYS A 36 -10.21 3.45 -2.68
N MET A 37 -9.28 2.82 -3.36
CA MET A 37 -9.55 2.06 -4.57
C MET A 37 -9.85 0.60 -4.25
N ASN A 38 -10.48 -0.08 -5.22
CA ASN A 38 -10.53 -1.53 -5.20
C ASN A 38 -9.16 -2.04 -5.65
N LEU A 39 -8.43 -2.73 -4.76
CA LEU A 39 -7.10 -3.23 -5.04
C LEU A 39 -7.04 -4.19 -6.23
N LYS A 40 -8.14 -4.85 -6.54
CA LYS A 40 -8.24 -5.70 -7.74
C LYS A 40 -8.07 -4.93 -9.06
N ASN A 41 -8.26 -3.62 -9.02
CA ASN A 41 -8.12 -2.74 -10.20
C ASN A 41 -6.81 -1.92 -10.16
N VAL A 42 -5.93 -2.20 -9.22
CA VAL A 42 -4.66 -1.49 -9.07
C VAL A 42 -3.55 -2.27 -9.75
N VAL A 43 -2.81 -1.58 -10.61
CA VAL A 43 -1.58 -2.08 -11.22
C VAL A 43 -0.43 -1.18 -10.78
N VAL A 44 0.58 -1.76 -10.16
CA VAL A 44 1.79 -1.06 -9.74
C VAL A 44 2.82 -1.14 -10.86
N LEU A 45 3.37 0.02 -11.25
CA LEU A 45 4.43 0.10 -12.24
C LEU A 45 5.75 0.41 -11.53
N HIS A 46 6.73 -0.48 -11.68
CA HIS A 46 8.06 -0.29 -11.09
C HIS A 46 9.15 -0.78 -12.03
N LYS A 47 10.10 0.10 -12.37
CA LYS A 47 11.28 -0.21 -13.22
C LYS A 47 10.93 -0.97 -14.51
N GLY A 48 9.88 -0.52 -15.20
CA GLY A 48 9.45 -1.12 -16.47
C GLY A 48 8.69 -2.44 -16.33
N LYS A 49 8.37 -2.87 -15.11
CA LYS A 49 7.52 -4.03 -14.83
C LYS A 49 6.16 -3.57 -14.31
N ALA A 50 5.12 -4.33 -14.64
CA ALA A 50 3.78 -4.18 -14.11
C ALA A 50 3.53 -5.30 -13.09
N PHE A 51 2.89 -4.95 -11.98
CA PHE A 51 2.51 -5.86 -10.90
C PHE A 51 1.02 -5.65 -10.62
N SER A 52 0.25 -6.70 -10.63
CA SER A 52 -1.18 -6.69 -10.30
C SER A 52 -1.40 -7.47 -9.01
N PHE A 53 -2.20 -6.93 -8.09
CA PHE A 53 -2.54 -7.64 -6.85
C PHE A 53 -3.30 -8.95 -7.11
N VAL A 54 -4.11 -8.99 -8.18
CA VAL A 54 -4.90 -10.17 -8.53
C VAL A 54 -4.02 -11.33 -9.02
N ASP A 55 -2.89 -11.00 -9.64
CA ASP A 55 -2.00 -12.02 -10.21
C ASP A 55 -1.02 -12.58 -9.17
N GLU A 56 -0.77 -11.83 -8.08
CA GLU A 56 0.30 -12.13 -7.13
C GLU A 56 -0.20 -12.53 -5.73
N LEU A 57 -1.45 -12.19 -5.39
CA LEU A 57 -2.01 -12.42 -4.06
C LEU A 57 -3.32 -13.20 -4.14
N GLU A 58 -3.55 -14.01 -3.13
CA GLU A 58 -4.83 -14.69 -2.93
C GLU A 58 -5.94 -13.68 -2.57
N ASP A 59 -7.18 -14.03 -2.88
CA ASP A 59 -8.35 -13.17 -2.60
C ASP A 59 -8.49 -12.81 -1.11
N GLU A 60 -8.07 -13.71 -0.20
CA GLU A 60 -8.08 -13.47 1.24
C GLU A 60 -7.08 -12.38 1.64
N ASP A 61 -5.90 -12.39 1.05
CA ASP A 61 -4.85 -11.39 1.31
C ASP A 61 -5.26 -10.01 0.77
N ILE A 62 -5.85 -9.97 -0.42
CA ILE A 62 -6.40 -8.74 -0.99
C ILE A 62 -7.50 -8.18 -0.09
N ALA A 63 -8.40 -9.03 0.41
CA ALA A 63 -9.46 -8.63 1.32
C ALA A 63 -8.91 -8.14 2.67
N TYR A 64 -7.85 -8.76 3.18
CA TYR A 64 -7.15 -8.33 4.39
C TYR A 64 -6.53 -6.94 4.21
N LEU A 65 -5.80 -6.71 3.12
CA LEU A 65 -5.20 -5.42 2.80
C LEU A 65 -6.27 -4.32 2.65
N ALA A 66 -7.38 -4.64 2.01
CA ALA A 66 -8.48 -3.70 1.82
C ALA A 66 -9.19 -3.30 3.13
N LYS A 67 -9.24 -4.20 4.11
CA LYS A 67 -9.86 -3.94 5.43
C LYS A 67 -8.94 -3.17 6.39
N ASN A 68 -7.65 -3.12 6.12
CA ASN A 68 -6.65 -2.47 6.96
C ASN A 68 -6.06 -1.21 6.30
N PRO A 69 -6.85 -0.15 6.15
CA PRO A 69 -6.42 1.08 5.45
C PRO A 69 -5.30 1.83 6.17
N ASN A 70 -4.99 1.48 7.42
CA ASN A 70 -3.89 2.05 8.20
C ASN A 70 -2.57 1.32 7.97
N LEU A 71 -2.57 0.24 7.19
CA LEU A 71 -1.33 -0.37 6.75
C LEU A 71 -0.66 0.58 5.78
N ASP A 72 0.42 1.17 6.22
CA ASP A 72 1.34 1.98 5.40
C ASP A 72 2.03 1.15 4.31
N ILE A 73 1.54 -0.08 4.09
CA ILE A 73 2.12 -1.05 3.15
C ILE A 73 2.23 -0.48 1.73
N PHE A 74 1.33 0.41 1.36
CA PHE A 74 1.41 1.07 0.06
C PHE A 74 2.59 2.04 -0.06
N LYS A 75 3.20 2.46 1.05
CA LYS A 75 4.45 3.21 1.05
C LYS A 75 5.60 2.38 0.51
N LEU A 76 5.54 1.03 0.67
CA LEU A 76 6.54 0.12 0.11
C LEU A 76 6.73 0.29 -1.40
N PHE A 77 5.64 0.51 -2.13
CA PHE A 77 5.70 0.64 -3.58
C PHE A 77 6.39 1.92 -4.05
N PHE A 78 6.48 2.92 -3.17
CA PHE A 78 7.06 4.22 -3.46
C PHE A 78 8.39 4.44 -2.74
N SER A 79 8.78 3.56 -1.81
CA SER A 79 10.03 3.66 -1.09
C SER A 79 11.18 2.97 -1.84
N LYS A 80 12.39 3.52 -1.70
CA LYS A 80 13.61 2.86 -2.21
C LYS A 80 14.11 1.77 -1.29
N LYS A 81 13.92 1.98 0.01
CA LYS A 81 14.31 1.05 1.07
C LYS A 81 13.27 1.09 2.17
N CYS A 82 13.03 -0.05 2.79
CA CYS A 82 12.11 -0.17 3.91
C CYS A 82 12.73 -0.99 5.02
N VAL A 83 12.44 -0.60 6.26
CA VAL A 83 12.73 -1.38 7.46
C VAL A 83 11.40 -1.76 8.10
N LEU A 84 11.21 -3.05 8.30
CA LEU A 84 10.05 -3.61 8.99
C LEU A 84 10.36 -3.74 10.48
N PHE A 85 9.42 -3.34 11.33
CA PHE A 85 9.52 -3.46 12.77
C PHE A 85 8.17 -3.92 13.36
N GLU A 86 8.20 -4.57 14.52
CA GLU A 86 7.00 -5.11 15.16
C GLU A 86 6.41 -4.14 16.19
N GLY A 87 7.25 -3.55 17.03
CA GLY A 87 6.82 -2.77 18.19
C GLY A 87 7.25 -1.31 18.16
N ILE A 88 6.59 -0.51 18.99
CA ILE A 88 6.85 0.92 19.10
C ILE A 88 8.26 1.23 19.60
N SER A 89 8.84 0.34 20.41
CA SER A 89 10.19 0.53 20.95
C SER A 89 11.25 0.45 19.86
N GLU A 90 11.09 -0.52 18.94
CA GLU A 90 11.95 -0.66 17.78
C GLU A 90 11.80 0.53 16.84
N GLU A 91 10.56 0.98 16.62
CA GLU A 91 10.31 2.16 15.80
C GLU A 91 11.06 3.38 16.33
N LEU A 92 10.92 3.68 17.62
CA LEU A 92 11.55 4.84 18.24
C LEU A 92 13.09 4.77 18.16
N LEU A 93 13.66 3.58 18.38
CA LEU A 93 15.09 3.38 18.29
C LEU A 93 15.61 3.57 16.86
N ILE A 94 14.95 2.92 15.89
CA ILE A 94 15.35 2.99 14.48
C ILE A 94 15.16 4.40 13.95
N ARG A 95 14.04 5.06 14.26
CA ARG A 95 13.75 6.44 13.85
C ARG A 95 14.78 7.41 14.41
N SER A 96 15.11 7.31 15.69
CA SER A 96 16.16 8.13 16.32
C SER A 96 17.51 7.98 15.62
N TYR A 97 17.87 6.77 15.22
CA TYR A 97 19.09 6.51 14.47
C TYR A 97 19.03 7.08 13.04
N ILE A 98 17.93 6.85 12.31
CA ILE A 98 17.74 7.36 10.96
C ILE A 98 17.77 8.88 10.93
N ASP A 99 17.06 9.55 11.85
CA ASP A 99 16.98 11.01 11.93
C ASP A 99 18.35 11.64 12.22
N SER A 100 19.25 10.90 12.86
CA SER A 100 20.64 11.33 13.08
C SER A 100 21.53 11.24 11.83
N GLN A 101 21.09 10.54 10.77
CA GLN A 101 21.88 10.22 9.58
C GLN A 101 21.20 10.73 8.30
N VAL A 102 21.67 11.82 7.75
CA VAL A 102 21.13 12.43 6.52
C VAL A 102 21.08 11.43 5.33
N SER A 103 22.05 10.52 5.26
CA SER A 103 22.13 9.50 4.21
C SER A 103 21.02 8.44 4.26
N LEU A 104 20.28 8.37 5.36
CA LEU A 104 19.21 7.39 5.57
C LEU A 104 17.79 7.98 5.42
N SER A 105 17.68 9.23 5.00
CA SER A 105 16.40 9.94 4.86
C SER A 105 15.40 9.32 3.85
N GLU A 106 15.89 8.40 2.99
CA GLU A 106 15.07 7.70 1.99
C GLU A 106 14.56 6.33 2.48
N ILE A 107 14.73 6.01 3.76
CA ILE A 107 14.27 4.75 4.36
C ILE A 107 12.88 4.96 4.94
N GLU A 108 11.92 4.17 4.48
CA GLU A 108 10.58 4.10 5.08
C GLU A 108 10.56 3.07 6.21
N LEU A 109 9.91 3.45 7.32
CA LEU A 109 9.66 2.57 8.44
C LEU A 109 8.24 2.04 8.38
N LEU A 110 8.10 0.72 8.43
CA LEU A 110 6.81 0.04 8.37
C LEU A 110 6.62 -0.88 9.56
N SER A 111 5.56 -0.64 10.31
CA SER A 111 5.10 -1.58 11.33
C SER A 111 4.38 -2.74 10.68
N PHE A 112 4.76 -3.96 11.04
CA PHE A 112 3.97 -5.13 10.75
C PHE A 112 3.38 -5.67 12.06
N HIS A 113 2.07 -5.63 12.16
CA HIS A 113 1.36 -6.27 13.28
C HIS A 113 1.14 -7.75 12.93
N LYS A 114 1.00 -8.59 13.96
CA LYS A 114 0.89 -10.06 13.96
C LYS A 114 0.03 -10.75 12.88
N GLY A 115 -0.58 -10.02 11.96
CA GLY A 115 -1.34 -10.61 10.85
C GLY A 115 -0.48 -11.17 9.72
N PHE A 116 0.83 -10.89 9.69
CA PHE A 116 1.74 -11.41 8.66
C PHE A 116 2.30 -12.81 9.00
N GLU A 117 2.28 -13.22 10.26
CA GLU A 117 2.80 -14.54 10.68
C GLU A 117 2.01 -15.70 10.06
N THR A 118 0.71 -15.54 9.81
CA THR A 118 -0.14 -16.59 9.26
C THR A 118 0.08 -16.87 7.77
N SER A 119 0.59 -15.90 7.02
CA SER A 119 0.84 -16.06 5.58
C SER A 119 2.20 -16.75 5.30
N TYR A 120 3.20 -16.49 6.13
CA TYR A 120 4.55 -17.04 5.95
C TYR A 120 4.65 -18.52 6.34
N GLU A 121 3.94 -18.95 7.38
CA GLU A 121 3.91 -20.36 7.80
C GLU A 121 3.20 -21.27 6.79
N LYS A 122 2.21 -20.77 6.05
CA LYS A 122 1.52 -21.54 5.01
C LYS A 122 2.34 -21.75 3.75
N SER A 123 3.30 -20.89 3.44
CA SER A 123 4.14 -20.99 2.24
C SER A 123 5.38 -21.86 2.42
N THR A 124 5.68 -22.30 3.65
CA THR A 124 6.90 -23.11 3.96
C THR A 124 6.59 -24.61 4.14
N ILE A 125 5.33 -25.03 3.98
CA ILE A 125 4.89 -26.43 4.18
C ILE A 125 4.31 -27.02 2.88
N ASN A 126 4.93 -26.72 1.74
CA ASN A 126 4.70 -27.50 0.51
C ASN A 126 6.02 -27.70 -0.23
#